data_8fa72479b93ee2faf77a8d8b12e9415c
#
_entry.id   8fa72479b93ee2faf77a8d8b12e9415c
#
_cell.length_a   1.000
_cell.length_b   1.000
_cell.length_c   1.000
_cell.angle_alpha   90.00
_cell.angle_beta   90.00
_cell.angle_gamma   90.00
#
_symmetry.space_group_name_H-M   'P 1'
#
loop_
_entity.id
_entity.type
_entity.pdbx_description
1 polymer ?
#
loop_
_entity_poly.entity_id
_entity_poly.type
_entity_poly.pdbx_seq_one_letter_code
_entity_poly.pdbx_strand_id
1 'polypeptide(L)'
;MSPNPYDEHLLKNPANYQPLTPLQFLQRAALVFPNHTAIIHGNQRFTYAQFYERCRRLASALAARGIGPGDTVSVVLANTPPMLEAHYGVPMLGAVLHTINTRLDAPIVAFQLDHANSKLLITDREFAPLSKAALVLAEAKPAIVDYNDPEFPQSGEQLSADDYEAVIASGDPDFVWQMPSDEWNAITLNYTSGTTGNPKGVVYHHRGAALMSYANNIEAGMGQHPVYLWTLPMFHCNGWCFPWSLSVVAGTHVCLRWVRAKAMYEAIADHGVTHLSGAPIVMSTLLNATPAERRPINHRVSVNHAAAPPPQSVLDAMTAAGFHLTHLYGLTETYGPATVNEWNREWNDLDAEGRALMRTRQGVRYVALEDLTVLDPLTMMRVPADGATIGEVMFRGNIVMKGYLKNQAATAEAFEGGWFHSGDLGVIYPDGYIQLKDRSKDIIISGGENISSIEVEDVIYKHPAVAYCAVVAKPDEKWGETPCAFVELRPEMTATADELLAWCRERLARYKVPRHVVFAEVPRTSTGKIQKFKLREMAKDA
;
A
#
# COMPACT_ATOMS: atom_id res chain seq x y z
N MET A 1 42.76 -3.64 -22.95
CA MET A 1 42.42 -2.39 -22.24
C MET A 1 43.40 -2.23 -21.11
N SER A 2 44.00 -1.05 -20.92
CA SER A 2 44.85 -0.80 -19.76
C SER A 2 44.00 -0.98 -18.48
N PRO A 3 44.56 -1.56 -17.40
CA PRO A 3 43.81 -1.66 -16.13
C PRO A 3 43.33 -0.29 -15.69
N ASN A 4 42.09 -0.21 -15.27
CA ASN A 4 41.54 1.03 -14.74
C ASN A 4 42.18 1.31 -13.36
N PRO A 5 42.97 2.37 -13.17
CA PRO A 5 43.66 2.60 -11.90
C PRO A 5 42.72 2.81 -10.71
N TYR A 6 41.44 3.13 -10.97
CA TYR A 6 40.42 3.25 -9.88
C TYR A 6 39.86 1.90 -9.41
N ASP A 7 40.21 0.79 -10.07
CA ASP A 7 39.79 -0.57 -9.66
C ASP A 7 40.98 -1.39 -9.15
N GLU A 8 42.21 -0.90 -9.36
CA GLU A 8 43.43 -1.61 -8.96
C GLU A 8 43.67 -1.45 -7.46
N HIS A 9 43.68 -2.57 -6.73
CA HIS A 9 43.86 -2.65 -5.27
C HIS A 9 42.78 -1.95 -4.44
N LEU A 10 41.64 -1.58 -5.04
CA LEU A 10 40.50 -0.90 -4.36
C LEU A 10 39.30 -1.85 -4.21
N LEU A 11 39.55 -3.06 -3.73
CA LEU A 11 38.52 -4.07 -3.52
C LEU A 11 37.59 -3.71 -2.37
N LYS A 12 36.34 -4.18 -2.46
CA LYS A 12 35.39 -4.14 -1.36
C LYS A 12 35.93 -4.92 -0.17
N ASN A 13 35.76 -4.37 1.03
CA ASN A 13 36.10 -5.04 2.28
C ASN A 13 35.10 -4.63 3.39
N PRO A 14 35.10 -5.27 4.56
CA PRO A 14 34.11 -4.96 5.62
C PRO A 14 34.11 -3.52 6.12
N ALA A 15 35.20 -2.76 5.90
CA ALA A 15 35.26 -1.36 6.31
C ALA A 15 34.55 -0.40 5.34
N ASN A 16 34.45 -0.77 4.07
CA ASN A 16 33.94 0.13 3.02
C ASN A 16 32.70 -0.42 2.28
N TYR A 17 32.27 -1.64 2.59
CA TYR A 17 31.09 -2.25 1.99
C TYR A 17 30.29 -3.06 2.99
N GLN A 18 29.01 -2.72 3.13
CA GLN A 18 28.01 -3.51 3.85
C GLN A 18 26.75 -3.58 2.99
N PRO A 19 26.05 -4.73 2.94
CA PRO A 19 24.78 -4.84 2.24
C PRO A 19 23.76 -3.87 2.81
N LEU A 20 22.97 -3.22 1.95
CA LEU A 20 21.87 -2.37 2.38
C LEU A 20 20.77 -3.21 3.03
N THR A 21 20.34 -2.82 4.21
CA THR A 21 19.21 -3.43 4.93
C THR A 21 18.56 -2.42 5.86
N PRO A 22 17.23 -2.43 6.02
CA PRO A 22 16.56 -1.55 6.98
C PRO A 22 16.77 -1.96 8.44
N LEU A 23 17.30 -3.16 8.70
CA LEU A 23 17.46 -3.68 10.07
C LEU A 23 18.38 -2.80 10.93
N GLN A 24 19.40 -2.20 10.32
CA GLN A 24 20.33 -1.30 11.00
C GLN A 24 19.69 -0.01 11.52
N PHE A 25 18.55 0.40 10.94
CA PHE A 25 17.89 1.66 11.34
C PHE A 25 17.39 1.60 12.77
N LEU A 26 16.75 0.49 13.15
CA LEU A 26 16.29 0.27 14.52
C LEU A 26 17.45 0.14 15.50
N GLN A 27 18.52 -0.59 15.14
CA GLN A 27 19.72 -0.71 15.96
C GLN A 27 20.32 0.67 16.26
N ARG A 28 20.47 1.50 15.22
CA ARG A 28 20.97 2.88 15.39
C ARG A 28 20.03 3.73 16.22
N ALA A 29 18.72 3.69 15.99
CA ALA A 29 17.74 4.46 16.75
C ALA A 29 17.77 4.06 18.23
N ALA A 30 17.85 2.78 18.54
CA ALA A 30 17.96 2.29 19.91
C ALA A 30 19.27 2.71 20.61
N LEU A 31 20.37 2.80 19.86
CA LEU A 31 21.66 3.24 20.39
C LEU A 31 21.66 4.76 20.68
N VAL A 32 21.13 5.55 19.74
CA VAL A 32 21.23 7.04 19.81
C VAL A 32 20.10 7.63 20.65
N PHE A 33 18.91 7.04 20.60
CA PHE A 33 17.69 7.54 21.25
C PHE A 33 17.01 6.46 22.11
N PRO A 34 17.74 5.78 23.03
CA PRO A 34 17.21 4.62 23.74
C PRO A 34 15.91 4.88 24.49
N ASN A 35 15.75 6.07 25.05
CA ASN A 35 14.61 6.47 25.89
C ASN A 35 13.49 7.17 25.09
N HIS A 36 13.68 7.45 23.81
CA HIS A 36 12.63 8.03 22.99
C HIS A 36 11.52 7.02 22.75
N THR A 37 10.26 7.45 22.82
CA THR A 37 9.10 6.60 22.58
C THR A 37 9.06 6.17 21.12
N ALA A 38 9.22 4.87 20.89
CA ALA A 38 9.15 4.27 19.56
C ALA A 38 7.70 3.88 19.18
N ILE A 39 6.97 3.29 20.14
CA ILE A 39 5.62 2.75 19.88
C ILE A 39 4.66 3.21 20.96
N ILE A 40 3.47 3.62 20.54
CA ILE A 40 2.29 3.88 21.35
C ILE A 40 1.16 2.96 20.86
N HIS A 41 0.57 2.19 21.77
CA HIS A 41 -0.59 1.35 21.49
C HIS A 41 -1.54 1.33 22.68
N GLY A 42 -2.67 2.02 22.57
CA GLY A 42 -3.52 2.26 23.73
C GLY A 42 -2.75 2.87 24.91
N ASN A 43 -2.71 2.15 26.03
CA ASN A 43 -1.93 2.55 27.21
C ASN A 43 -0.48 2.06 27.19
N GLN A 44 -0.11 1.21 26.25
CA GLN A 44 1.26 0.69 26.15
C GLN A 44 2.19 1.72 25.50
N ARG A 45 3.41 1.79 26.00
CA ARG A 45 4.50 2.63 25.48
C ARG A 45 5.77 1.82 25.47
N PHE A 46 6.44 1.80 24.32
CA PHE A 46 7.77 1.17 24.20
C PHE A 46 8.78 2.22 23.74
N THR A 47 9.92 2.27 24.42
CA THR A 47 11.06 3.06 23.96
C THR A 47 11.80 2.35 22.83
N TYR A 48 12.71 3.05 22.15
CA TYR A 48 13.54 2.44 21.11
C TYR A 48 14.43 1.31 21.66
N ALA A 49 14.95 1.45 22.87
CA ALA A 49 15.70 0.37 23.53
C ALA A 49 14.83 -0.88 23.73
N GLN A 50 13.63 -0.70 24.25
CA GLN A 50 12.67 -1.79 24.47
C GLN A 50 12.20 -2.40 23.13
N PHE A 51 11.91 -1.59 22.11
CA PHE A 51 11.50 -2.08 20.80
C PHE A 51 12.60 -2.94 20.17
N TYR A 52 13.86 -2.48 20.19
CA TYR A 52 14.98 -3.25 19.67
C TYR A 52 15.24 -4.55 20.45
N GLU A 53 15.15 -4.49 21.79
CA GLU A 53 15.27 -5.68 22.65
C GLU A 53 14.19 -6.70 22.30
N ARG A 54 12.91 -6.29 22.17
CA ARG A 54 11.79 -7.17 21.81
C ARG A 54 11.97 -7.81 20.43
N CYS A 55 12.48 -7.06 19.45
CA CYS A 55 12.80 -7.61 18.13
C CYS A 55 13.90 -8.67 18.20
N ARG A 56 14.96 -8.48 19.01
CA ARG A 56 16.02 -9.49 19.23
C ARG A 56 15.47 -10.72 19.96
N ARG A 57 14.63 -10.53 20.97
CA ARG A 57 13.96 -11.63 21.67
C ARG A 57 13.08 -12.43 20.71
N LEU A 58 12.30 -11.76 19.84
CA LEU A 58 11.51 -12.44 18.83
C LEU A 58 12.40 -13.28 17.91
N ALA A 59 13.48 -12.69 17.37
CA ALA A 59 14.42 -13.41 16.53
C ALA A 59 14.98 -14.64 17.23
N SER A 60 15.48 -14.50 18.47
CA SER A 60 16.00 -15.62 19.29
C SER A 60 14.97 -16.71 19.50
N ALA A 61 13.73 -16.34 19.88
CA ALA A 61 12.66 -17.29 20.15
C ALA A 61 12.22 -18.05 18.87
N LEU A 62 12.22 -17.38 17.71
CA LEU A 62 11.95 -17.99 16.41
C LEU A 62 13.10 -18.94 15.99
N ALA A 63 14.37 -18.54 16.20
CA ALA A 63 15.53 -19.40 15.96
C ALA A 63 15.47 -20.69 16.79
N ALA A 64 15.11 -20.58 18.07
CA ALA A 64 14.93 -21.74 18.95
C ALA A 64 13.81 -22.69 18.49
N ARG A 65 12.87 -22.20 17.67
CA ARG A 65 11.81 -22.98 17.01
C ARG A 65 12.19 -23.49 15.62
N GLY A 66 13.46 -23.36 15.23
CA GLY A 66 14.00 -23.86 13.97
C GLY A 66 13.69 -22.98 12.75
N ILE A 67 13.32 -21.71 12.97
CA ILE A 67 13.19 -20.74 11.89
C ILE A 67 14.57 -20.17 11.54
N GLY A 68 14.88 -20.13 10.25
CA GLY A 68 16.17 -19.66 9.75
C GLY A 68 16.07 -19.02 8.35
N PRO A 69 17.22 -18.80 7.70
CA PRO A 69 17.30 -18.13 6.41
C PRO A 69 16.40 -18.78 5.33
N GLY A 70 15.60 -17.97 4.67
CA GLY A 70 14.69 -18.39 3.60
C GLY A 70 13.37 -19.02 4.08
N ASP A 71 13.18 -19.21 5.38
CA ASP A 71 11.90 -19.67 5.93
C ASP A 71 10.88 -18.54 5.94
N THR A 72 9.60 -18.89 5.79
CA THR A 72 8.52 -17.91 5.83
C THR A 72 7.82 -17.93 7.19
N VAL A 73 7.75 -16.77 7.83
CA VAL A 73 6.89 -16.50 8.97
C VAL A 73 5.71 -15.65 8.52
N SER A 74 4.52 -16.21 8.63
CA SER A 74 3.28 -15.52 8.27
C SER A 74 2.66 -14.84 9.50
N VAL A 75 2.04 -13.67 9.28
CA VAL A 75 1.36 -12.94 10.34
C VAL A 75 -0.05 -12.50 9.92
N VAL A 76 -1.03 -12.71 10.79
CA VAL A 76 -2.41 -12.20 10.67
C VAL A 76 -2.66 -11.29 11.87
N LEU A 77 -2.21 -10.05 11.76
CA LEU A 77 -2.19 -9.06 12.83
C LEU A 77 -2.85 -7.75 12.40
N ALA A 78 -3.49 -7.07 13.35
CA ALA A 78 -3.87 -5.67 13.18
C ALA A 78 -2.64 -4.75 13.23
N ASN A 79 -2.84 -3.43 13.14
CA ASN A 79 -1.78 -2.43 13.34
C ASN A 79 -1.41 -2.37 14.84
N THR A 80 -0.55 -3.27 15.28
CA THR A 80 -0.19 -3.51 16.69
C THR A 80 1.33 -3.63 16.84
N PRO A 81 1.88 -3.54 18.07
CA PRO A 81 3.31 -3.69 18.29
C PRO A 81 3.93 -4.99 17.73
N PRO A 82 3.30 -6.18 17.86
CA PRO A 82 3.83 -7.40 17.26
C PRO A 82 4.01 -7.34 15.75
N MET A 83 3.16 -6.60 15.02
CA MET A 83 3.33 -6.40 13.59
C MET A 83 4.61 -5.61 13.29
N LEU A 84 4.92 -4.56 14.06
CA LEU A 84 6.17 -3.81 13.95
C LEU A 84 7.38 -4.65 14.33
N GLU A 85 7.27 -5.42 15.40
CA GLU A 85 8.34 -6.31 15.87
C GLU A 85 8.65 -7.40 14.84
N ALA A 86 7.63 -7.95 14.16
CA ALA A 86 7.81 -8.94 13.11
C ALA A 86 8.59 -8.37 11.90
N HIS A 87 8.41 -7.07 11.56
CA HIS A 87 9.16 -6.42 10.46
C HIS A 87 10.67 -6.39 10.69
N TYR A 88 11.12 -6.55 11.93
CA TYR A 88 12.52 -6.61 12.29
C TYR A 88 12.95 -8.01 12.74
N GLY A 89 12.24 -8.60 13.70
CA GLY A 89 12.61 -9.87 14.32
C GLY A 89 12.67 -11.04 13.34
N VAL A 90 11.76 -11.11 12.38
CA VAL A 90 11.77 -12.15 11.35
C VAL A 90 12.97 -12.00 10.40
N PRO A 91 13.18 -10.82 9.75
CA PRO A 91 14.33 -10.67 8.87
C PRO A 91 15.71 -10.68 9.58
N MET A 92 15.79 -10.44 10.89
CA MET A 92 17.02 -10.61 11.67
C MET A 92 17.58 -12.05 11.62
N LEU A 93 16.74 -13.02 11.25
CA LEU A 93 17.13 -14.42 11.03
C LEU A 93 17.44 -14.73 9.56
N GLY A 94 17.32 -13.77 8.65
CA GLY A 94 17.30 -14.02 7.21
C GLY A 94 16.02 -14.74 6.75
N ALA A 95 15.00 -14.84 7.61
CA ALA A 95 13.68 -15.34 7.28
C ALA A 95 12.84 -14.27 6.58
N VAL A 96 11.79 -14.69 5.91
CA VAL A 96 10.92 -13.82 5.10
C VAL A 96 9.61 -13.56 5.85
N LEU A 97 9.31 -12.31 6.12
CA LEU A 97 8.03 -11.92 6.72
C LEU A 97 6.92 -11.91 5.67
N HIS A 98 5.88 -12.68 5.89
CA HIS A 98 4.67 -12.67 5.08
C HIS A 98 3.51 -12.04 5.85
N THR A 99 3.08 -10.86 5.45
CA THR A 99 1.98 -10.13 6.08
C THR A 99 0.67 -10.42 5.35
N ILE A 100 -0.26 -11.08 6.04
CA ILE A 100 -1.55 -11.49 5.47
C ILE A 100 -2.60 -10.42 5.72
N ASN A 101 -3.36 -10.09 4.68
CA ASN A 101 -4.50 -9.19 4.79
C ASN A 101 -5.61 -9.84 5.64
N THR A 102 -5.92 -9.21 6.76
CA THR A 102 -6.88 -9.70 7.77
C THR A 102 -8.33 -9.77 7.32
N ARG A 103 -8.64 -9.27 6.12
CA ARG A 103 -9.99 -9.20 5.55
C ARG A 103 -10.18 -10.15 4.37
N LEU A 104 -9.25 -11.09 4.16
CA LEU A 104 -9.37 -12.13 3.15
C LEU A 104 -10.27 -13.26 3.63
N ASP A 105 -10.77 -14.03 2.68
CA ASP A 105 -11.49 -15.26 2.97
C ASP A 105 -10.53 -16.42 3.29
N ALA A 106 -10.97 -17.37 4.09
CA ALA A 106 -10.15 -18.49 4.55
C ALA A 106 -9.49 -19.32 3.41
N PRO A 107 -10.14 -19.60 2.26
CA PRO A 107 -9.48 -20.29 1.15
C PRO A 107 -8.28 -19.53 0.56
N ILE A 108 -8.36 -18.21 0.50
CA ILE A 108 -7.25 -17.38 -0.01
C ILE A 108 -6.10 -17.37 0.99
N VAL A 109 -6.40 -17.28 2.29
CA VAL A 109 -5.37 -17.36 3.34
C VAL A 109 -4.71 -18.74 3.34
N ALA A 110 -5.49 -19.82 3.20
CA ALA A 110 -4.95 -21.18 3.08
C ALA A 110 -4.00 -21.31 1.89
N PHE A 111 -4.44 -20.84 0.71
CA PHE A 111 -3.58 -20.80 -0.48
C PHE A 111 -2.27 -20.04 -0.22
N GLN A 112 -2.33 -18.88 0.46
CA GLN A 112 -1.13 -18.09 0.75
C GLN A 112 -0.18 -18.83 1.71
N LEU A 113 -0.70 -19.49 2.75
CA LEU A 113 0.09 -20.29 3.68
C LEU A 113 0.82 -21.44 2.96
N ASP A 114 0.14 -22.15 2.06
CA ASP A 114 0.69 -23.25 1.28
C ASP A 114 1.71 -22.75 0.26
N HIS A 115 1.35 -21.74 -0.52
CA HIS A 115 2.21 -21.19 -1.56
C HIS A 115 3.49 -20.58 -0.99
N ALA A 116 3.40 -19.93 0.19
CA ALA A 116 4.54 -19.37 0.90
C ALA A 116 5.37 -20.41 1.67
N ASN A 117 4.93 -21.68 1.77
CA ASN A 117 5.50 -22.69 2.65
C ASN A 117 5.68 -22.17 4.09
N SER A 118 4.63 -21.56 4.65
CA SER A 118 4.69 -20.94 5.97
C SER A 118 5.06 -21.94 7.07
N LYS A 119 6.14 -21.69 7.79
CA LYS A 119 6.58 -22.54 8.90
C LYS A 119 5.98 -22.15 10.24
N LEU A 120 5.67 -20.86 10.40
CA LEU A 120 5.08 -20.33 11.62
C LEU A 120 4.03 -19.27 11.24
N LEU A 121 2.94 -19.24 12.01
CA LEU A 121 1.87 -18.25 11.90
C LEU A 121 1.72 -17.54 13.25
N ILE A 122 1.92 -16.22 13.26
CA ILE A 122 1.54 -15.37 14.39
C ILE A 122 0.15 -14.80 14.08
N THR A 123 -0.81 -15.05 14.95
CA THR A 123 -2.20 -14.59 14.72
C THR A 123 -2.76 -13.86 15.93
N ASP A 124 -3.43 -12.74 15.65
CA ASP A 124 -4.19 -12.03 16.67
C ASP A 124 -5.52 -12.73 16.92
N ARG A 125 -5.93 -12.84 18.17
CA ARG A 125 -7.17 -13.52 18.59
C ARG A 125 -8.44 -12.92 17.98
N GLU A 126 -8.44 -11.65 17.58
CA GLU A 126 -9.55 -11.09 16.78
C GLU A 126 -9.75 -11.86 15.47
N PHE A 127 -8.65 -12.31 14.86
CA PHE A 127 -8.66 -13.03 13.58
C PHE A 127 -8.59 -14.54 13.72
N ALA A 128 -8.73 -15.08 14.94
CA ALA A 128 -8.71 -16.52 15.17
C ALA A 128 -9.75 -17.30 14.34
N PRO A 129 -10.99 -16.81 14.13
CA PRO A 129 -11.94 -17.51 13.25
C PRO A 129 -11.44 -17.67 11.80
N LEU A 130 -10.82 -16.61 11.24
CA LEU A 130 -10.22 -16.63 9.91
C LEU A 130 -9.04 -17.61 9.85
N SER A 131 -8.10 -17.48 10.79
CA SER A 131 -6.90 -18.30 10.86
C SER A 131 -7.24 -19.78 11.05
N LYS A 132 -8.19 -20.10 11.93
CA LYS A 132 -8.68 -21.48 12.15
C LYS A 132 -9.28 -22.08 10.90
N ALA A 133 -10.18 -21.36 10.24
CA ALA A 133 -10.80 -21.82 9.00
C ALA A 133 -9.76 -22.03 7.88
N ALA A 134 -8.78 -21.13 7.76
CA ALA A 134 -7.70 -21.27 6.79
C ALA A 134 -6.80 -22.47 7.08
N LEU A 135 -6.42 -22.70 8.34
CA LEU A 135 -5.58 -23.84 8.76
C LEU A 135 -6.26 -25.21 8.55
N VAL A 136 -7.60 -25.26 8.56
CA VAL A 136 -8.34 -26.48 8.20
C VAL A 136 -8.15 -26.80 6.71
N LEU A 137 -8.17 -25.77 5.86
CA LEU A 137 -8.07 -25.89 4.41
C LEU A 137 -6.63 -26.05 3.90
N ALA A 138 -5.67 -25.44 4.59
CA ALA A 138 -4.28 -25.44 4.18
C ALA A 138 -3.62 -26.82 4.31
N GLU A 139 -2.74 -27.16 3.37
CA GLU A 139 -1.86 -28.33 3.45
C GLU A 139 -0.69 -28.05 4.41
N ALA A 140 -0.14 -26.83 4.36
CA ALA A 140 0.85 -26.36 5.32
C ALA A 140 0.30 -26.38 6.74
N LYS A 141 1.11 -26.86 7.68
CA LYS A 141 0.77 -26.90 9.11
C LYS A 141 1.79 -26.08 9.91
N PRO A 142 1.75 -24.74 9.78
CA PRO A 142 2.67 -23.88 10.51
C PRO A 142 2.46 -24.04 12.02
N ALA A 143 3.53 -23.88 12.79
CA ALA A 143 3.42 -23.67 14.22
C ALA A 143 2.65 -22.35 14.47
N ILE A 144 1.82 -22.32 15.51
CA ILE A 144 0.95 -21.17 15.78
C ILE A 144 1.43 -20.45 17.04
N VAL A 145 1.48 -19.12 16.98
CA VAL A 145 1.69 -18.24 18.14
C VAL A 145 0.49 -17.27 18.19
N ASP A 146 -0.24 -17.29 19.30
CA ASP A 146 -1.38 -16.40 19.50
C ASP A 146 -0.95 -15.06 20.11
N TYR A 147 -1.44 -13.96 19.56
CA TYR A 147 -1.33 -12.65 20.18
C TYR A 147 -2.67 -12.24 20.84
N ASN A 148 -2.61 -11.95 22.12
CA ASN A 148 -3.74 -11.44 22.90
C ASN A 148 -3.56 -9.93 23.11
N ASP A 149 -4.17 -9.12 22.24
CA ASP A 149 -4.06 -7.66 22.31
C ASP A 149 -4.90 -7.11 23.47
N PRO A 150 -4.30 -6.36 24.43
CA PRO A 150 -5.05 -5.74 25.51
C PRO A 150 -6.07 -4.69 25.06
N GLU A 151 -5.91 -4.11 23.86
CA GLU A 151 -6.86 -3.17 23.27
C GLU A 151 -8.04 -3.89 22.56
N PHE A 152 -8.02 -5.22 22.45
CA PHE A 152 -9.14 -5.99 21.94
C PHE A 152 -10.05 -6.41 23.09
N PRO A 153 -11.26 -5.82 23.24
CA PRO A 153 -12.08 -5.96 24.45
C PRO A 153 -12.78 -7.32 24.58
N GLN A 154 -12.69 -8.17 23.55
CA GLN A 154 -13.34 -9.48 23.54
C GLN A 154 -12.31 -10.58 23.82
N SER A 155 -12.76 -11.65 24.51
CA SER A 155 -11.95 -12.86 24.61
C SER A 155 -12.00 -13.60 23.27
N GLY A 156 -11.06 -13.34 22.36
CA GLY A 156 -10.92 -14.10 21.12
C GLY A 156 -10.54 -15.57 21.40
N GLU A 157 -10.82 -16.46 20.44
CA GLU A 157 -10.45 -17.86 20.52
C GLU A 157 -8.92 -18.01 20.56
N GLN A 158 -8.42 -18.87 21.43
CA GLN A 158 -7.00 -19.25 21.47
C GLN A 158 -6.79 -20.48 20.58
N LEU A 159 -5.89 -20.38 19.62
CA LEU A 159 -5.57 -21.46 18.68
C LEU A 159 -4.35 -22.28 19.10
N SER A 160 -3.49 -21.74 19.96
CA SER A 160 -2.26 -22.36 20.43
C SER A 160 -2.05 -22.11 21.93
N ALA A 161 -1.25 -22.97 22.58
CA ALA A 161 -0.74 -22.71 23.91
C ALA A 161 0.39 -21.65 23.93
N ASP A 162 1.02 -21.38 22.79
CA ASP A 162 2.10 -20.41 22.66
C ASP A 162 1.50 -18.99 22.59
N ASP A 163 1.60 -18.25 23.68
CA ASP A 163 1.24 -16.83 23.75
C ASP A 163 2.44 -15.97 23.30
N TYR A 164 2.15 -14.92 22.51
CA TYR A 164 3.17 -14.07 21.91
C TYR A 164 4.11 -13.42 22.96
N GLU A 165 3.56 -12.90 24.05
CA GLU A 165 4.37 -12.26 25.09
C GLU A 165 5.24 -13.29 25.84
N ALA A 166 4.73 -14.51 26.03
CA ALA A 166 5.54 -15.60 26.58
C ALA A 166 6.65 -16.02 25.62
N VAL A 167 6.38 -16.03 24.29
CA VAL A 167 7.40 -16.29 23.27
C VAL A 167 8.47 -15.21 23.29
N ILE A 168 8.12 -13.93 23.33
CA ILE A 168 9.06 -12.81 23.47
C ILE A 168 9.89 -12.97 24.75
N ALA A 169 9.25 -13.25 25.88
CA ALA A 169 9.95 -13.41 27.17
C ALA A 169 10.97 -14.58 27.18
N SER A 170 10.72 -15.62 26.39
CA SER A 170 11.62 -16.78 26.27
C SER A 170 12.88 -16.51 25.44
N GLY A 171 12.89 -15.45 24.63
CA GLY A 171 14.02 -15.13 23.75
C GLY A 171 15.15 -14.42 24.47
N ASP A 172 16.37 -14.56 23.94
CA ASP A 172 17.56 -13.89 24.44
C ASP A 172 17.54 -12.38 24.09
N PRO A 173 17.58 -11.48 25.08
CA PRO A 173 17.63 -10.04 24.85
C PRO A 173 18.91 -9.57 24.14
N ASP A 174 19.98 -10.35 24.22
CA ASP A 174 21.29 -10.05 23.64
C ASP A 174 21.57 -10.83 22.35
N PHE A 175 20.53 -11.42 21.76
CA PHE A 175 20.65 -12.16 20.50
C PHE A 175 21.37 -11.35 19.43
N VAL A 176 22.43 -11.93 18.87
CA VAL A 176 23.26 -11.32 17.82
C VAL A 176 22.73 -11.76 16.47
N TRP A 177 22.03 -10.86 15.80
CA TRP A 177 21.57 -11.08 14.43
C TRP A 177 22.70 -10.81 13.42
N GLN A 178 22.58 -11.44 12.24
CA GLN A 178 23.55 -11.32 11.18
C GLN A 178 23.05 -10.40 10.05
N MET A 179 23.96 -9.62 9.48
CA MET A 179 23.69 -8.88 8.24
C MET A 179 23.34 -9.85 7.12
N PRO A 180 22.43 -9.49 6.20
CA PRO A 180 22.21 -10.31 5.02
C PRO A 180 23.51 -10.49 4.25
N SER A 181 23.76 -11.70 3.74
CA SER A 181 24.94 -11.97 2.92
C SER A 181 24.92 -11.22 1.58
N ASP A 182 23.72 -10.90 1.11
CA ASP A 182 23.44 -10.13 -0.10
C ASP A 182 22.20 -9.25 0.15
N GLU A 183 22.27 -7.99 -0.22
CA GLU A 183 21.14 -7.06 -0.15
C GLU A 183 19.98 -7.43 -1.10
N TRP A 184 20.23 -8.36 -2.05
CA TRP A 184 19.22 -8.96 -2.92
C TRP A 184 18.43 -10.09 -2.23
N ASN A 185 18.82 -10.54 -1.04
CA ASN A 185 18.05 -11.54 -0.28
C ASN A 185 16.64 -11.05 -0.01
N ALA A 186 15.68 -11.99 0.02
CA ALA A 186 14.29 -11.66 0.32
C ALA A 186 14.15 -11.19 1.78
N ILE A 187 13.37 -10.14 1.99
CA ILE A 187 13.04 -9.61 3.32
C ILE A 187 11.57 -9.83 3.65
N THR A 188 10.66 -9.59 2.70
CA THR A 188 9.23 -9.79 2.90
C THR A 188 8.55 -10.34 1.65
N LEU A 189 7.36 -10.91 1.87
CA LEU A 189 6.45 -11.44 0.86
C LEU A 189 5.09 -10.78 1.04
N ASN A 190 4.56 -10.23 -0.05
CA ASN A 190 3.25 -9.59 -0.10
C ASN A 190 2.41 -10.21 -1.23
N TYR A 191 1.12 -10.41 -1.00
CA TYR A 191 0.25 -10.92 -2.05
C TYR A 191 -0.61 -9.82 -2.66
N THR A 192 -0.66 -9.78 -3.99
CA THR A 192 -1.59 -8.90 -4.70
C THR A 192 -3.00 -9.48 -4.63
N SER A 193 -4.00 -8.62 -4.60
CA SER A 193 -5.39 -9.03 -4.79
C SER A 193 -5.61 -9.38 -6.26
N GLY A 194 -5.24 -10.58 -6.68
CA GLY A 194 -5.40 -11.04 -8.06
C GLY A 194 -6.81 -10.79 -8.59
N THR A 195 -6.90 -10.14 -9.74
CA THR A 195 -8.20 -9.87 -10.41
C THR A 195 -8.58 -10.96 -11.41
N THR A 196 -7.71 -11.95 -11.65
CA THR A 196 -7.86 -12.97 -12.70
C THR A 196 -7.27 -14.33 -12.30
N GLY A 197 -7.32 -14.71 -11.02
CA GLY A 197 -6.78 -16.01 -10.57
C GLY A 197 -6.23 -15.96 -9.15
N ASN A 198 -5.40 -16.93 -8.80
CA ASN A 198 -4.73 -16.95 -7.50
C ASN A 198 -3.84 -15.71 -7.30
N PRO A 199 -3.80 -15.16 -6.08
CA PRO A 199 -2.93 -14.02 -5.77
C PRO A 199 -1.46 -14.31 -6.10
N LYS A 200 -0.75 -13.32 -6.65
CA LYS A 200 0.69 -13.42 -6.91
C LYS A 200 1.47 -12.98 -5.68
N GLY A 201 2.46 -13.76 -5.27
CA GLY A 201 3.34 -13.44 -4.15
C GLY A 201 4.51 -12.55 -4.60
N VAL A 202 4.47 -11.29 -4.26
CA VAL A 202 5.50 -10.28 -4.57
C VAL A 202 6.63 -10.36 -3.55
N VAL A 203 7.84 -10.60 -3.98
CA VAL A 203 9.02 -10.73 -3.11
C VAL A 203 9.80 -9.42 -3.06
N TYR A 204 10.01 -8.90 -1.86
CA TYR A 204 10.86 -7.74 -1.61
C TYR A 204 12.28 -8.17 -1.23
N HIS A 205 13.27 -7.35 -1.57
CA HIS A 205 14.66 -7.51 -1.15
C HIS A 205 15.10 -6.41 -0.18
N HIS A 206 16.14 -6.68 0.61
CA HIS A 206 16.66 -5.75 1.63
C HIS A 206 17.04 -4.38 1.06
N ARG A 207 17.69 -4.34 -0.12
CA ARG A 207 18.11 -3.08 -0.76
C ARG A 207 16.91 -2.17 -1.05
N GLY A 208 15.86 -2.69 -1.69
CA GLY A 208 14.67 -1.91 -2.02
C GLY A 208 13.97 -1.40 -0.76
N ALA A 209 13.83 -2.23 0.27
CA ALA A 209 13.24 -1.84 1.55
C ALA A 209 14.04 -0.73 2.24
N ALA A 210 15.38 -0.79 2.21
CA ALA A 210 16.24 0.24 2.78
C ALA A 210 16.15 1.57 2.02
N LEU A 211 16.23 1.54 0.68
CA LEU A 211 16.14 2.74 -0.16
C LEU A 211 14.75 3.39 -0.05
N MET A 212 13.69 2.58 -0.06
CA MET A 212 12.34 3.08 0.12
C MET A 212 12.15 3.73 1.49
N SER A 213 12.80 3.19 2.53
CA SER A 213 12.74 3.78 3.88
C SER A 213 13.37 5.17 3.95
N TYR A 214 14.47 5.41 3.24
CA TYR A 214 15.06 6.75 3.14
C TYR A 214 14.18 7.67 2.28
N ALA A 215 13.70 7.19 1.13
CA ALA A 215 12.88 7.95 0.23
C ALA A 215 11.59 8.46 0.90
N ASN A 216 10.90 7.62 1.64
CA ASN A 216 9.69 8.01 2.36
C ASN A 216 9.89 9.21 3.30
N ASN A 217 11.04 9.27 4.00
CA ASN A 217 11.32 10.40 4.88
C ASN A 217 11.51 11.71 4.10
N ILE A 218 12.11 11.63 2.91
CA ILE A 218 12.32 12.78 2.03
C ILE A 218 10.97 13.24 1.46
N GLU A 219 10.24 12.33 0.81
CA GLU A 219 8.99 12.65 0.11
C GLU A 219 7.85 13.05 1.04
N ALA A 220 7.78 12.47 2.24
CA ALA A 220 6.79 12.86 3.24
C ALA A 220 7.23 14.10 4.06
N GLY A 221 8.45 14.64 3.83
CA GLY A 221 8.99 15.75 4.59
C GLY A 221 9.17 15.44 6.08
N MET A 222 9.50 14.19 6.41
CA MET A 222 9.70 13.75 7.80
C MET A 222 11.05 14.21 8.32
N GLY A 223 11.03 15.15 9.27
CA GLY A 223 12.20 15.51 10.05
C GLY A 223 12.50 14.49 11.14
N GLN A 224 13.34 14.85 12.11
CA GLN A 224 13.64 14.01 13.26
C GLN A 224 12.42 13.93 14.20
N HIS A 225 12.14 12.72 14.70
CA HIS A 225 11.06 12.44 15.67
C HIS A 225 9.63 12.74 15.18
N PRO A 226 9.25 12.39 13.94
CA PRO A 226 7.86 12.52 13.52
C PRO A 226 6.98 11.56 14.32
N VAL A 227 5.72 11.92 14.50
CA VAL A 227 4.71 11.02 15.08
C VAL A 227 3.77 10.55 13.98
N TYR A 228 3.77 9.25 13.71
CA TYR A 228 3.02 8.65 12.62
C TYR A 228 1.85 7.81 13.13
N LEU A 229 0.64 8.16 12.69
CA LEU A 229 -0.58 7.40 13.00
C LEU A 229 -0.82 6.32 11.95
N TRP A 230 -0.91 5.08 12.40
CA TRP A 230 -1.14 3.92 11.56
C TRP A 230 -2.60 3.76 11.11
N THR A 231 -3.04 4.61 10.19
CA THR A 231 -4.30 4.48 9.45
C THR A 231 -4.15 3.61 8.20
N LEU A 232 -2.93 3.52 7.66
CA LEU A 232 -2.56 2.56 6.62
C LEU A 232 -2.43 1.17 7.24
N PRO A 233 -3.05 0.11 6.68
CA PRO A 233 -2.81 -1.25 7.17
C PRO A 233 -1.34 -1.66 6.98
N MET A 234 -0.67 -2.09 8.05
CA MET A 234 0.74 -2.50 7.99
C MET A 234 0.96 -3.73 7.10
N PHE A 235 -0.07 -4.58 6.91
CA PHE A 235 0.01 -5.73 6.02
C PHE A 235 0.00 -5.35 4.54
N HIS A 236 -0.49 -4.16 4.18
CA HIS A 236 -0.62 -3.74 2.78
C HIS A 236 0.68 -3.13 2.28
N CYS A 237 1.29 -3.75 1.27
CA CYS A 237 2.63 -3.40 0.76
C CYS A 237 3.64 -3.18 1.91
N ASN A 238 3.58 -4.04 2.94
CA ASN A 238 4.29 -3.91 4.22
C ASN A 238 4.28 -2.47 4.76
N GLY A 239 3.05 -1.91 4.86
CA GLY A 239 2.84 -0.54 5.34
C GLY A 239 3.67 0.49 4.61
N TRP A 240 3.90 0.32 3.28
CA TRP A 240 4.72 1.18 2.41
C TRP A 240 6.13 1.41 2.96
N CYS A 241 6.71 0.42 3.61
CA CYS A 241 8.02 0.50 4.27
C CYS A 241 8.12 1.49 5.46
N PHE A 242 7.02 2.13 5.90
CA PHE A 242 7.03 3.00 7.07
C PHE A 242 7.41 2.31 8.39
N PRO A 243 7.21 0.97 8.60
CA PRO A 243 7.77 0.31 9.77
C PRO A 243 9.27 0.55 9.93
N TRP A 244 10.00 0.59 8.83
CA TRP A 244 11.44 0.85 8.79
C TRP A 244 11.79 2.33 8.64
N SER A 245 11.00 3.10 7.87
CA SER A 245 11.24 4.52 7.61
C SER A 245 11.29 5.34 8.89
N LEU A 246 10.38 5.07 9.84
CA LEU A 246 10.33 5.81 11.10
C LEU A 246 11.56 5.57 11.96
N SER A 247 12.18 4.38 11.91
CA SER A 247 13.42 4.12 12.63
C SER A 247 14.62 4.91 12.08
N VAL A 248 14.61 5.31 10.80
CA VAL A 248 15.67 6.16 10.22
C VAL A 248 15.76 7.49 10.96
N VAL A 249 14.62 8.09 11.31
CA VAL A 249 14.48 9.41 11.92
C VAL A 249 14.05 9.35 13.38
N ALA A 250 14.09 8.15 13.99
CA ALA A 250 13.63 7.88 15.35
C ALA A 250 12.21 8.44 15.62
N GLY A 251 11.28 8.19 14.70
CA GLY A 251 9.88 8.60 14.82
C GLY A 251 9.09 7.72 15.79
N THR A 252 7.91 8.17 16.16
CA THR A 252 6.98 7.43 17.03
C THR A 252 5.87 6.81 16.20
N HIS A 253 5.69 5.48 16.33
CA HIS A 253 4.55 4.75 15.78
C HIS A 253 3.36 4.86 16.73
N VAL A 254 2.27 5.47 16.32
CA VAL A 254 0.98 5.40 17.03
C VAL A 254 0.14 4.33 16.35
N CYS A 255 0.07 3.16 16.96
CA CYS A 255 -0.70 2.03 16.46
C CYS A 255 -2.20 2.30 16.62
N LEU A 256 -2.95 2.03 15.58
CA LEU A 256 -4.40 2.18 15.56
C LEU A 256 -5.04 0.88 15.06
N ARG A 257 -5.63 0.13 15.99
CA ARG A 257 -6.24 -1.16 15.69
C ARG A 257 -7.42 -1.03 14.73
N TRP A 258 -8.27 -0.03 14.94
CA TRP A 258 -9.43 0.27 14.08
C TRP A 258 -9.42 1.72 13.63
N VAL A 259 -9.54 1.93 12.34
CA VAL A 259 -9.63 3.27 11.74
C VAL A 259 -11.04 3.81 11.93
N ARG A 260 -11.23 4.61 12.99
CA ARG A 260 -12.50 5.25 13.37
C ARG A 260 -12.27 6.74 13.63
N ALA A 261 -13.25 7.57 13.28
CA ALA A 261 -13.14 9.03 13.37
C ALA A 261 -12.67 9.51 14.75
N LYS A 262 -13.37 9.12 15.81
CA LYS A 262 -13.04 9.49 17.19
C LYS A 262 -11.62 9.11 17.56
N ALA A 263 -11.23 7.86 17.34
CA ALA A 263 -9.89 7.36 17.68
C ALA A 263 -8.77 8.08 16.92
N MET A 264 -9.00 8.44 15.63
CA MET A 264 -8.05 9.23 14.86
C MET A 264 -7.88 10.63 15.42
N TYR A 265 -8.98 11.36 15.72
CA TYR A 265 -8.91 12.69 16.30
C TYR A 265 -8.27 12.70 17.70
N GLU A 266 -8.58 11.72 18.54
CA GLU A 266 -7.96 11.55 19.86
C GLU A 266 -6.46 11.31 19.70
N ALA A 267 -6.04 10.37 18.84
CA ALA A 267 -4.62 10.10 18.60
C ALA A 267 -3.86 11.33 18.07
N ILE A 268 -4.47 12.08 17.13
CA ILE A 268 -3.86 13.30 16.58
C ILE A 268 -3.65 14.35 17.68
N ALA A 269 -4.67 14.58 18.52
CA ALA A 269 -4.62 15.60 19.56
C ALA A 269 -3.74 15.20 20.75
N ASP A 270 -3.84 13.94 21.21
CA ASP A 270 -3.20 13.50 22.46
C ASP A 270 -1.74 13.09 22.26
N HIS A 271 -1.35 12.69 21.05
CA HIS A 271 0.02 12.26 20.74
C HIS A 271 0.77 13.21 19.79
N GLY A 272 0.13 14.30 19.34
CA GLY A 272 0.76 15.25 18.42
C GLY A 272 1.12 14.62 17.07
N VAL A 273 0.24 13.79 16.52
CA VAL A 273 0.48 13.12 15.24
C VAL A 273 0.77 14.12 14.13
N THR A 274 1.90 13.96 13.48
CA THR A 274 2.38 14.83 12.40
C THR A 274 2.13 14.26 11.01
N HIS A 275 2.05 12.93 10.91
CA HIS A 275 1.92 12.21 9.63
C HIS A 275 0.95 11.04 9.74
N LEU A 276 0.23 10.79 8.67
CA LEU A 276 -0.53 9.56 8.47
C LEU A 276 -0.63 9.26 6.96
N SER A 277 -0.96 8.02 6.62
CA SER A 277 -1.16 7.62 5.23
C SER A 277 -2.43 6.79 5.09
N GLY A 278 -3.08 6.86 3.94
CA GLY A 278 -4.27 6.06 3.73
C GLY A 278 -4.93 6.24 2.37
N ALA A 279 -5.91 5.40 2.10
CA ALA A 279 -6.80 5.52 0.96
C ALA A 279 -7.86 6.63 1.22
N PRO A 280 -8.60 7.07 0.20
CA PRO A 280 -9.64 8.11 0.32
C PRO A 280 -10.67 7.87 1.41
N ILE A 281 -10.95 6.61 1.76
CA ILE A 281 -11.87 6.25 2.85
C ILE A 281 -11.42 6.80 4.21
N VAL A 282 -10.11 6.91 4.46
CA VAL A 282 -9.58 7.49 5.71
C VAL A 282 -9.93 8.97 5.79
N MET A 283 -9.78 9.71 4.68
CA MET A 283 -10.15 11.12 4.58
C MET A 283 -11.66 11.29 4.78
N SER A 284 -12.46 10.48 4.10
CA SER A 284 -13.92 10.52 4.27
C SER A 284 -14.35 10.23 5.71
N THR A 285 -13.67 9.30 6.40
CA THR A 285 -13.94 9.00 7.81
C THR A 285 -13.64 10.21 8.71
N LEU A 286 -12.51 10.91 8.48
CA LEU A 286 -12.19 12.14 9.21
C LEU A 286 -13.21 13.25 8.95
N LEU A 287 -13.60 13.47 7.69
CA LEU A 287 -14.54 14.53 7.32
C LEU A 287 -15.97 14.28 7.84
N ASN A 288 -16.39 13.02 7.90
CA ASN A 288 -17.73 12.62 8.37
C ASN A 288 -17.80 12.48 9.90
N ALA A 289 -16.73 12.80 10.63
CA ALA A 289 -16.74 12.80 12.08
C ALA A 289 -17.80 13.76 12.62
N THR A 290 -18.56 13.32 13.62
CA THR A 290 -19.50 14.16 14.34
C THR A 290 -18.75 15.24 15.14
N PRO A 291 -19.41 16.36 15.53
CA PRO A 291 -18.78 17.36 16.40
C PRO A 291 -18.24 16.79 17.72
N ALA A 292 -18.89 15.76 18.27
CA ALA A 292 -18.47 15.10 19.51
C ALA A 292 -17.22 14.22 19.34
N GLU A 293 -16.94 13.74 18.14
CA GLU A 293 -15.76 12.93 17.83
C GLU A 293 -14.53 13.77 17.46
N ARG A 294 -14.76 15.02 17.05
CA ARG A 294 -13.68 15.92 16.62
C ARG A 294 -12.93 16.49 17.80
N ARG A 295 -11.62 16.62 17.63
CA ARG A 295 -10.71 17.34 18.54
C ARG A 295 -10.00 18.44 17.74
N PRO A 296 -9.69 19.59 18.35
CA PRO A 296 -8.91 20.65 17.68
C PRO A 296 -7.53 20.13 17.27
N ILE A 297 -7.13 20.47 16.04
CA ILE A 297 -5.79 20.19 15.51
C ILE A 297 -5.07 21.53 15.41
N ASN A 298 -4.05 21.72 16.25
CA ASN A 298 -3.33 22.99 16.39
C ASN A 298 -1.91 22.93 15.77
N HIS A 299 -1.62 21.89 14.99
CA HIS A 299 -0.33 21.69 14.34
C HIS A 299 -0.54 21.11 12.94
N ARG A 300 0.51 21.11 12.13
CA ARG A 300 0.47 20.55 10.79
C ARG A 300 0.36 19.03 10.83
N VAL A 301 -0.59 18.47 10.11
CA VAL A 301 -0.72 17.03 9.87
C VAL A 301 -0.62 16.75 8.37
N SER A 302 0.44 16.07 7.98
CA SER A 302 0.67 15.63 6.59
C SER A 302 -0.03 14.30 6.33
N VAL A 303 -0.77 14.22 5.22
CA VAL A 303 -1.53 13.03 4.84
C VAL A 303 -1.09 12.59 3.45
N ASN A 304 -0.43 11.45 3.38
CA ASN A 304 -0.11 10.79 2.13
C ASN A 304 -1.28 9.92 1.71
N HIS A 305 -1.83 10.18 0.54
CA HIS A 305 -2.93 9.36 0.04
C HIS A 305 -2.58 8.72 -1.31
N ALA A 306 -3.05 7.50 -1.50
CA ALA A 306 -2.86 6.73 -2.72
C ALA A 306 -4.12 5.91 -3.04
N ALA A 307 -4.06 5.09 -4.05
CA ALA A 307 -5.15 4.39 -4.71
C ALA A 307 -5.93 5.31 -5.68
N ALA A 308 -7.27 5.24 -5.73
CA ALA A 308 -8.02 6.14 -6.61
C ALA A 308 -7.87 7.60 -6.16
N PRO A 309 -7.77 8.57 -7.10
CA PRO A 309 -7.79 9.99 -6.74
C PRO A 309 -9.09 10.32 -5.99
N PRO A 310 -9.02 11.01 -4.85
CA PRO A 310 -10.23 11.46 -4.18
C PRO A 310 -10.91 12.59 -4.98
N PRO A 311 -12.23 12.75 -4.88
CA PRO A 311 -12.92 13.90 -5.45
C PRO A 311 -12.33 15.22 -4.95
N GLN A 312 -12.29 16.24 -5.82
CA GLN A 312 -11.75 17.57 -5.46
C GLN A 312 -12.39 18.15 -4.20
N SER A 313 -13.69 17.95 -4.02
CA SER A 313 -14.42 18.40 -2.82
C SER A 313 -13.88 17.78 -1.52
N VAL A 314 -13.40 16.55 -1.56
CA VAL A 314 -12.76 15.89 -0.42
C VAL A 314 -11.38 16.51 -0.13
N LEU A 315 -10.59 16.77 -1.18
CA LEU A 315 -9.28 17.42 -1.03
C LEU A 315 -9.41 18.83 -0.43
N ASP A 316 -10.38 19.62 -0.91
CA ASP A 316 -10.65 20.98 -0.42
C ASP A 316 -11.14 20.95 1.03
N ALA A 317 -12.05 20.05 1.37
CA ALA A 317 -12.55 19.88 2.73
C ALA A 317 -11.44 19.45 3.72
N MET A 318 -10.56 18.54 3.33
CA MET A 318 -9.40 18.13 4.14
C MET A 318 -8.43 19.29 4.34
N THR A 319 -8.16 20.06 3.27
CA THR A 319 -7.29 21.25 3.35
C THR A 319 -7.89 22.29 4.29
N ALA A 320 -9.21 22.56 4.18
CA ALA A 320 -9.91 23.46 5.07
C ALA A 320 -9.93 22.97 6.53
N ALA A 321 -9.88 21.66 6.76
CA ALA A 321 -9.75 21.05 8.07
C ALA A 321 -8.31 21.07 8.65
N GLY A 322 -7.33 21.66 7.92
CA GLY A 322 -5.95 21.83 8.38
C GLY A 322 -4.99 20.70 8.01
N PHE A 323 -5.41 19.75 7.16
CA PHE A 323 -4.56 18.66 6.68
C PHE A 323 -3.79 19.07 5.43
N HIS A 324 -2.54 18.60 5.32
CA HIS A 324 -1.70 18.78 4.14
C HIS A 324 -1.64 17.48 3.35
N LEU A 325 -2.19 17.48 2.12
CA LEU A 325 -2.36 16.29 1.31
C LEU A 325 -1.25 16.15 0.27
N THR A 326 -0.70 14.95 0.15
CA THR A 326 0.23 14.57 -0.93
C THR A 326 -0.30 13.33 -1.63
N HIS A 327 -0.50 13.41 -2.94
CA HIS A 327 -0.95 12.28 -3.75
C HIS A 327 0.26 11.43 -4.15
N LEU A 328 0.13 10.12 -3.92
CA LEU A 328 1.12 9.10 -4.26
C LEU A 328 0.48 8.04 -5.17
N TYR A 329 1.29 7.45 -6.03
CA TYR A 329 0.87 6.28 -6.80
C TYR A 329 1.99 5.23 -6.80
N GLY A 330 1.60 3.97 -6.79
CA GLY A 330 2.47 2.82 -6.89
C GLY A 330 1.70 1.52 -6.71
N LEU A 331 2.44 0.44 -6.66
CA LEU A 331 1.90 -0.92 -6.65
C LEU A 331 2.57 -1.74 -5.53
N THR A 332 2.05 -2.93 -5.28
CA THR A 332 2.75 -3.88 -4.41
C THR A 332 4.15 -4.18 -4.95
N GLU A 333 4.29 -4.28 -6.24
CA GLU A 333 5.52 -4.57 -6.97
C GLU A 333 6.58 -3.45 -6.87
N THR A 334 6.18 -2.25 -6.38
CA THR A 334 7.09 -1.11 -6.16
C THR A 334 7.22 -0.72 -4.68
N TYR A 335 7.00 -1.65 -3.75
CA TYR A 335 7.08 -1.42 -2.29
C TYR A 335 6.02 -0.43 -1.75
N GLY A 336 5.00 -0.13 -2.53
CA GLY A 336 4.04 0.94 -2.29
C GLY A 336 4.27 2.10 -3.24
N PRO A 337 4.39 3.37 -2.77
CA PRO A 337 4.56 4.52 -3.64
C PRO A 337 5.80 4.46 -4.51
N ALA A 338 5.62 4.76 -5.80
CA ALA A 338 6.70 4.90 -6.78
C ALA A 338 6.68 6.27 -7.47
N THR A 339 5.56 7.01 -7.31
CA THR A 339 5.43 8.39 -7.76
C THR A 339 4.85 9.28 -6.67
N VAL A 340 5.16 10.56 -6.76
CA VAL A 340 4.68 11.61 -5.87
C VAL A 340 4.22 12.82 -6.69
N ASN A 341 3.06 13.35 -6.36
CA ASN A 341 2.62 14.62 -6.93
C ASN A 341 3.32 15.77 -6.19
N GLU A 342 4.56 16.05 -6.63
CA GLU A 342 5.33 17.20 -6.14
C GLU A 342 4.63 18.50 -6.52
N TRP A 343 4.38 19.36 -5.53
CA TRP A 343 3.68 20.61 -5.78
C TRP A 343 4.65 21.74 -6.14
N ASN A 344 4.64 22.16 -7.40
CA ASN A 344 5.41 23.31 -7.85
C ASN A 344 4.83 24.63 -7.32
N ARG A 345 5.69 25.51 -6.81
CA ARG A 345 5.25 26.79 -6.25
C ARG A 345 4.52 27.68 -7.24
N GLU A 346 4.90 27.61 -8.51
CA GLU A 346 4.26 28.33 -9.62
C GLU A 346 2.78 27.96 -9.79
N TRP A 347 2.37 26.76 -9.39
CA TRP A 347 0.96 26.36 -9.46
C TRP A 347 0.06 27.06 -8.45
N ASN A 348 0.64 27.75 -7.46
CA ASN A 348 -0.15 28.59 -6.56
C ASN A 348 -0.81 29.79 -7.27
N ASP A 349 -0.20 30.24 -8.36
CA ASP A 349 -0.68 31.37 -9.17
C ASP A 349 -1.77 30.97 -10.18
N LEU A 350 -2.01 29.66 -10.36
CA LEU A 350 -3.11 29.15 -11.17
C LEU A 350 -4.46 29.44 -10.48
N ASP A 351 -5.50 29.55 -11.29
CA ASP A 351 -6.88 29.57 -10.78
C ASP A 351 -7.28 28.24 -10.13
N ALA A 352 -8.47 28.17 -9.58
CA ALA A 352 -8.94 26.95 -8.88
C ALA A 352 -9.01 25.74 -9.81
N GLU A 353 -9.40 25.93 -11.07
CA GLU A 353 -9.51 24.87 -12.06
C GLU A 353 -8.11 24.35 -12.47
N GLY A 354 -7.17 25.25 -12.72
CA GLY A 354 -5.78 24.89 -13.02
C GLY A 354 -5.13 24.14 -11.87
N ARG A 355 -5.30 24.58 -10.61
CA ARG A 355 -4.80 23.84 -9.44
C ARG A 355 -5.45 22.47 -9.29
N ALA A 356 -6.76 22.36 -9.55
CA ALA A 356 -7.44 21.07 -9.53
C ALA A 356 -6.86 20.12 -10.59
N LEU A 357 -6.59 20.60 -11.80
CA LEU A 357 -5.99 19.82 -12.87
C LEU A 357 -4.58 19.29 -12.46
N MET A 358 -3.73 20.12 -11.83
CA MET A 358 -2.40 19.68 -11.36
C MET A 358 -2.53 18.57 -10.30
N ARG A 359 -3.54 18.64 -9.43
CA ARG A 359 -3.78 17.62 -8.39
C ARG A 359 -4.29 16.28 -8.93
N THR A 360 -4.81 16.23 -10.17
CA THR A 360 -5.25 14.96 -10.77
C THR A 360 -4.10 14.10 -11.27
N ARG A 361 -2.91 14.67 -11.42
CA ARG A 361 -1.73 13.95 -11.89
C ARG A 361 -1.17 13.06 -10.79
N GLN A 362 -0.67 11.87 -11.15
CA GLN A 362 0.01 10.98 -10.21
C GLN A 362 1.42 11.47 -9.83
N GLY A 363 1.96 12.39 -10.63
CA GLY A 363 3.20 13.07 -10.33
C GLY A 363 4.41 12.54 -11.08
N VAL A 364 5.57 12.69 -10.44
CA VAL A 364 6.88 12.31 -10.95
C VAL A 364 7.43 11.10 -10.19
N ARG A 365 8.51 10.51 -10.66
CA ARG A 365 9.17 9.38 -10.01
C ARG A 365 9.58 9.71 -8.57
N TYR A 366 9.42 8.74 -7.69
CA TYR A 366 9.93 8.79 -6.32
C TYR A 366 11.46 8.95 -6.33
N VAL A 367 12.03 9.62 -5.33
CA VAL A 367 13.48 9.94 -5.29
C VAL A 367 14.38 8.69 -5.35
N ALA A 368 13.90 7.54 -4.88
CA ALA A 368 14.62 6.27 -4.94
C ALA A 368 14.30 5.42 -6.17
N LEU A 369 13.46 5.90 -7.09
CA LEU A 369 13.17 5.23 -8.34
C LEU A 369 14.04 5.83 -9.45
N GLU A 370 14.80 5.00 -10.14
CA GLU A 370 15.74 5.48 -11.14
C GLU A 370 15.09 5.95 -12.43
N ASP A 371 13.99 5.31 -12.87
CA ASP A 371 13.29 5.73 -14.09
C ASP A 371 11.79 5.46 -14.03
N LEU A 372 11.01 6.37 -14.60
CA LEU A 372 9.56 6.33 -14.78
C LEU A 372 9.24 6.85 -16.17
N THR A 373 8.46 6.13 -16.94
CA THR A 373 8.08 6.56 -18.28
C THR A 373 6.75 5.97 -18.70
N VAL A 374 6.25 6.44 -19.85
CA VAL A 374 5.10 5.86 -20.54
C VAL A 374 5.56 5.32 -21.88
N LEU A 375 5.39 4.01 -22.09
CA LEU A 375 5.81 3.32 -23.32
C LEU A 375 4.58 2.77 -24.06
N ASP A 376 4.70 2.68 -25.37
CA ASP A 376 3.84 1.81 -26.16
C ASP A 376 4.23 0.35 -25.84
N PRO A 377 3.30 -0.46 -25.29
CA PRO A 377 3.65 -1.79 -24.81
C PRO A 377 4.01 -2.80 -25.91
N LEU A 378 3.68 -2.50 -27.18
CA LEU A 378 4.00 -3.38 -28.31
C LEU A 378 5.38 -3.07 -28.89
N THR A 379 5.74 -1.80 -28.99
CA THR A 379 6.98 -1.36 -29.61
C THR A 379 8.08 -1.05 -28.59
N MET A 380 7.73 -0.92 -27.32
CA MET A 380 8.62 -0.46 -26.23
C MET A 380 9.25 0.92 -26.48
N MET A 381 8.64 1.71 -27.35
CA MET A 381 9.06 3.08 -27.63
C MET A 381 8.36 4.06 -26.69
N ARG A 382 9.08 5.10 -26.27
CA ARG A 382 8.48 6.18 -25.46
C ARG A 382 7.39 6.88 -26.25
N VAL A 383 6.23 7.08 -25.65
CA VAL A 383 5.19 7.92 -26.25
C VAL A 383 5.58 9.40 -26.16
N PRO A 384 5.03 10.27 -27.04
CA PRO A 384 5.22 11.71 -26.91
C PRO A 384 4.81 12.23 -25.55
N ALA A 385 5.59 13.15 -24.99
CA ALA A 385 5.27 13.82 -23.73
C ALA A 385 4.30 15.01 -23.99
N ASP A 386 3.10 14.72 -24.50
CA ASP A 386 2.10 15.68 -24.94
C ASP A 386 0.87 15.74 -24.00
N GLY A 387 0.84 14.89 -22.95
CA GLY A 387 -0.29 14.76 -22.04
C GLY A 387 -1.55 14.14 -22.66
N ALA A 388 -1.43 13.59 -23.89
CA ALA A 388 -2.56 13.07 -24.66
C ALA A 388 -2.33 11.65 -25.16
N THR A 389 -1.12 11.33 -25.66
CA THR A 389 -0.81 10.00 -26.18
C THR A 389 -0.73 8.98 -25.06
N ILE A 390 -1.62 7.98 -25.11
CA ILE A 390 -1.72 6.93 -24.10
C ILE A 390 -0.69 5.84 -24.36
N GLY A 391 -0.04 5.37 -23.30
CA GLY A 391 0.80 4.19 -23.27
C GLY A 391 0.73 3.53 -21.90
N GLU A 392 1.54 2.49 -21.67
CA GLU A 392 1.65 1.85 -20.36
C GLU A 392 2.68 2.58 -19.48
N VAL A 393 2.30 2.84 -18.23
CA VAL A 393 3.21 3.39 -17.23
C VAL A 393 4.18 2.30 -16.79
N MET A 394 5.48 2.56 -16.95
CA MET A 394 6.53 1.58 -16.65
C MET A 394 7.57 2.14 -15.69
N PHE A 395 8.07 1.25 -14.84
CA PHE A 395 9.03 1.57 -13.80
C PHE A 395 10.34 0.82 -14.01
N ARG A 396 11.44 1.44 -13.58
CA ARG A 396 12.75 0.81 -13.53
C ARG A 396 13.52 1.33 -12.34
N GLY A 397 14.05 0.42 -11.52
CA GLY A 397 14.88 0.86 -10.41
C GLY A 397 14.97 -0.09 -9.24
N ASN A 398 15.71 0.36 -8.24
CA ASN A 398 16.05 -0.41 -7.05
C ASN A 398 14.87 -0.64 -6.09
N ILE A 399 13.77 0.11 -6.23
CA ILE A 399 12.53 -0.08 -5.46
C ILE A 399 11.48 -0.85 -6.27
N VAL A 400 11.89 -1.65 -7.23
CA VAL A 400 11.02 -2.62 -7.92
C VAL A 400 11.27 -4.00 -7.30
N MET A 401 10.22 -4.80 -7.16
CA MET A 401 10.24 -6.14 -6.56
C MET A 401 11.35 -7.05 -7.12
N LYS A 402 11.69 -8.09 -6.38
CA LYS A 402 12.58 -9.16 -6.87
C LYS A 402 11.91 -10.01 -7.97
N GLY A 403 10.61 -10.19 -7.88
CA GLY A 403 9.78 -10.99 -8.77
C GLY A 403 8.60 -11.62 -8.03
N TYR A 404 7.87 -12.47 -8.75
CA TYR A 404 6.75 -13.24 -8.18
C TYR A 404 7.22 -14.62 -7.71
N LEU A 405 6.96 -14.92 -6.44
CA LEU A 405 7.30 -16.20 -5.82
C LEU A 405 6.75 -17.38 -6.66
N LYS A 406 7.61 -18.37 -6.94
CA LYS A 406 7.27 -19.60 -7.69
C LYS A 406 6.54 -19.37 -9.02
N ASN A 407 6.71 -18.19 -9.63
CA ASN A 407 6.05 -17.82 -10.89
C ASN A 407 7.03 -17.14 -11.85
N GLN A 408 7.91 -17.94 -12.45
CA GLN A 408 8.92 -17.46 -13.39
C GLN A 408 8.30 -16.82 -14.65
N ALA A 409 7.23 -17.40 -15.17
CA ALA A 409 6.58 -16.88 -16.38
C ALA A 409 6.00 -15.48 -16.16
N ALA A 410 5.22 -15.28 -15.08
CA ALA A 410 4.68 -13.97 -14.74
C ALA A 410 5.78 -12.95 -14.37
N THR A 411 6.91 -13.41 -13.82
CA THR A 411 8.05 -12.53 -13.53
C THR A 411 8.72 -12.07 -14.83
N ALA A 412 8.93 -12.99 -15.78
CA ALA A 412 9.51 -12.67 -17.07
C ALA A 412 8.63 -11.69 -17.86
N GLU A 413 7.32 -11.93 -17.91
CA GLU A 413 6.33 -11.03 -18.52
C GLU A 413 6.36 -9.64 -17.88
N ALA A 414 6.36 -9.59 -16.53
CA ALA A 414 6.35 -8.32 -15.81
C ALA A 414 7.63 -7.49 -16.00
N PHE A 415 8.74 -8.11 -16.44
CA PHE A 415 10.04 -7.44 -16.66
C PHE A 415 10.47 -7.41 -18.13
N GLU A 416 9.54 -7.66 -19.04
CA GLU A 416 9.83 -7.66 -20.47
C GLU A 416 10.47 -6.33 -20.91
N GLY A 417 11.41 -6.38 -21.84
CA GLY A 417 12.12 -5.20 -22.33
C GLY A 417 12.96 -4.45 -21.27
N GLY A 418 13.17 -5.05 -20.06
CA GLY A 418 13.96 -4.45 -18.98
C GLY A 418 13.23 -3.34 -18.23
N TRP A 419 11.90 -3.33 -18.28
CA TRP A 419 11.02 -2.45 -17.53
C TRP A 419 10.01 -3.29 -16.72
N PHE A 420 9.59 -2.75 -15.59
CA PHE A 420 8.45 -3.33 -14.89
C PHE A 420 7.15 -2.80 -15.51
N HIS A 421 6.36 -3.71 -16.05
CA HIS A 421 5.05 -3.46 -16.63
C HIS A 421 4.00 -3.34 -15.54
N SER A 422 3.45 -2.13 -15.36
CA SER A 422 2.45 -1.88 -14.31
C SER A 422 1.06 -2.42 -14.65
N GLY A 423 0.76 -2.56 -15.94
CA GLY A 423 -0.60 -2.81 -16.45
C GLY A 423 -1.52 -1.60 -16.32
N ASP A 424 -1.01 -0.45 -15.90
CA ASP A 424 -1.77 0.80 -15.81
C ASP A 424 -1.43 1.70 -17.00
N LEU A 425 -2.47 2.20 -17.68
CA LEU A 425 -2.32 3.09 -18.83
C LEU A 425 -2.34 4.55 -18.37
N GLY A 426 -1.50 5.35 -19.00
CA GLY A 426 -1.39 6.77 -18.68
C GLY A 426 -0.81 7.59 -19.80
N VAL A 427 -0.66 8.86 -19.53
CA VAL A 427 0.01 9.83 -20.38
C VAL A 427 1.16 10.47 -19.61
N ILE A 428 2.15 11.01 -20.33
CA ILE A 428 3.24 11.79 -19.74
C ILE A 428 3.17 13.22 -20.29
N TYR A 429 3.37 14.19 -19.42
CA TYR A 429 3.39 15.61 -19.75
C TYR A 429 4.82 16.10 -20.04
N PRO A 430 5.00 17.26 -20.72
CA PRO A 430 6.34 17.82 -21.00
C PRO A 430 7.19 18.08 -19.74
N ASP A 431 6.56 18.30 -18.60
CA ASP A 431 7.20 18.52 -17.30
C ASP A 431 7.53 17.21 -16.55
N GLY A 432 7.33 16.05 -17.19
CA GLY A 432 7.65 14.73 -16.66
C GLY A 432 6.58 14.13 -15.74
N TYR A 433 5.48 14.86 -15.46
CA TYR A 433 4.38 14.32 -14.67
C TYR A 433 3.60 13.29 -15.48
N ILE A 434 3.23 12.19 -14.82
CA ILE A 434 2.32 11.20 -15.40
C ILE A 434 0.89 11.44 -14.90
N GLN A 435 -0.08 11.05 -15.72
CA GLN A 435 -1.47 10.94 -15.31
C GLN A 435 -2.04 9.62 -15.78
N LEU A 436 -2.57 8.83 -14.84
CA LEU A 436 -3.25 7.58 -15.16
C LEU A 436 -4.57 7.87 -15.90
N LYS A 437 -4.84 7.05 -16.87
CA LYS A 437 -6.08 7.09 -17.66
C LYS A 437 -6.96 5.89 -17.38
N ASP A 438 -6.38 4.69 -17.29
CA ASP A 438 -7.10 3.47 -16.91
C ASP A 438 -6.10 2.32 -16.66
N ARG A 439 -6.65 1.14 -16.36
CA ARG A 439 -5.91 -0.12 -16.49
C ARG A 439 -6.10 -0.68 -17.88
N SER A 440 -5.07 -1.33 -18.43
CA SER A 440 -5.14 -1.94 -19.77
C SER A 440 -6.34 -2.88 -19.94
N LYS A 441 -6.69 -3.62 -18.88
CA LYS A 441 -7.85 -4.53 -18.84
C LYS A 441 -9.20 -3.87 -18.50
N ASP A 442 -9.21 -2.59 -18.12
CA ASP A 442 -10.42 -1.84 -17.75
C ASP A 442 -10.81 -0.82 -18.85
N ILE A 443 -9.94 -0.58 -19.84
CA ILE A 443 -10.26 0.17 -21.05
C ILE A 443 -11.43 -0.51 -21.76
N ILE A 444 -12.39 0.29 -22.18
CA ILE A 444 -13.58 -0.18 -22.89
C ILE A 444 -13.37 0.12 -24.38
N ILE A 445 -13.36 -0.91 -25.22
CA ILE A 445 -13.15 -0.74 -26.67
C ILE A 445 -14.51 -0.72 -27.37
N SER A 446 -15.02 0.46 -27.62
CA SER A 446 -16.34 0.67 -28.22
C SER A 446 -16.23 1.17 -29.66
N GLY A 447 -16.58 0.32 -30.63
CA GLY A 447 -16.51 0.69 -32.03
C GLY A 447 -15.11 1.03 -32.56
N GLY A 448 -14.07 0.50 -31.92
CA GLY A 448 -12.66 0.78 -32.23
C GLY A 448 -12.07 1.98 -31.48
N GLU A 449 -12.87 2.68 -30.68
CA GLU A 449 -12.42 3.78 -29.85
C GLU A 449 -12.16 3.31 -28.40
N ASN A 450 -11.04 3.74 -27.82
CA ASN A 450 -10.69 3.48 -26.45
C ASN A 450 -11.38 4.47 -25.50
N ILE A 451 -12.18 3.96 -24.57
CA ILE A 451 -12.87 4.74 -23.57
C ILE A 451 -12.25 4.43 -22.21
N SER A 452 -11.72 5.45 -21.55
CA SER A 452 -11.27 5.34 -20.16
C SER A 452 -12.48 5.21 -19.24
N SER A 453 -12.53 4.13 -18.47
CA SER A 453 -13.57 3.94 -17.46
C SER A 453 -13.48 5.00 -16.37
N ILE A 454 -12.26 5.43 -16.01
CA ILE A 454 -12.00 6.47 -15.01
C ILE A 454 -12.53 7.82 -15.46
N GLU A 455 -12.38 8.19 -16.75
CA GLU A 455 -12.90 9.45 -17.27
C GLU A 455 -14.43 9.53 -17.15
N VAL A 456 -15.09 8.41 -17.40
CA VAL A 456 -16.56 8.34 -17.27
C VAL A 456 -16.97 8.36 -15.80
N GLU A 457 -16.27 7.64 -14.95
CA GLU A 457 -16.47 7.63 -13.49
C GLU A 457 -16.34 9.03 -12.90
N ASP A 458 -15.31 9.79 -13.29
CA ASP A 458 -15.06 11.15 -12.80
C ASP A 458 -16.23 12.11 -13.09
N VAL A 459 -16.88 11.92 -14.21
CA VAL A 459 -18.08 12.71 -14.57
C VAL A 459 -19.27 12.30 -13.72
N ILE A 460 -19.47 11.00 -13.52
CA ILE A 460 -20.59 10.48 -12.73
C ILE A 460 -20.43 10.84 -11.25
N TYR A 461 -19.21 10.79 -10.69
CA TYR A 461 -18.92 11.18 -9.30
C TYR A 461 -19.25 12.65 -8.98
N LYS A 462 -19.22 13.53 -9.98
CA LYS A 462 -19.61 14.94 -9.81
C LYS A 462 -21.13 15.14 -9.66
N HIS A 463 -21.94 14.11 -9.88
CA HIS A 463 -23.37 14.19 -9.68
C HIS A 463 -23.71 14.17 -8.17
N PRO A 464 -24.51 15.11 -7.65
CA PRO A 464 -24.75 15.28 -6.20
C PRO A 464 -25.28 14.03 -5.49
N ALA A 465 -26.10 13.22 -6.17
CA ALA A 465 -26.72 12.04 -5.61
C ALA A 465 -25.79 10.81 -5.54
N VAL A 466 -24.62 10.83 -6.19
CA VAL A 466 -23.74 9.67 -6.30
C VAL A 466 -22.81 9.58 -5.10
N ALA A 467 -22.82 8.42 -4.42
CA ALA A 467 -21.87 8.08 -3.37
C ALA A 467 -20.66 7.36 -3.96
N TYR A 468 -20.91 6.32 -4.77
CA TYR A 468 -19.87 5.54 -5.45
C TYR A 468 -20.33 5.19 -6.86
N CYS A 469 -19.37 5.11 -7.78
CA CYS A 469 -19.62 4.56 -9.10
C CYS A 469 -18.43 3.76 -9.61
N ALA A 470 -18.71 2.87 -10.54
CA ALA A 470 -17.71 2.17 -11.32
C ALA A 470 -18.23 1.90 -12.72
N VAL A 471 -17.37 2.09 -13.71
CA VAL A 471 -17.70 1.85 -15.11
C VAL A 471 -16.89 0.67 -15.62
N VAL A 472 -17.58 -0.26 -16.27
CA VAL A 472 -16.96 -1.47 -16.84
C VAL A 472 -17.44 -1.69 -18.26
N ALA A 473 -16.66 -2.44 -19.04
CA ALA A 473 -17.07 -2.92 -20.34
C ALA A 473 -18.25 -3.89 -20.22
N LYS A 474 -19.29 -3.64 -20.99
CA LYS A 474 -20.39 -4.59 -21.25
C LYS A 474 -20.32 -5.01 -22.72
N PRO A 475 -20.36 -6.34 -23.02
CA PRO A 475 -20.44 -6.80 -24.41
C PRO A 475 -21.63 -6.19 -25.17
N ASP A 476 -21.40 -5.79 -26.42
CA ASP A 476 -22.41 -5.20 -27.31
C ASP A 476 -22.22 -5.74 -28.72
N GLU A 477 -23.30 -6.28 -29.32
CA GLU A 477 -23.24 -6.90 -30.65
C GLU A 477 -22.80 -5.95 -31.77
N LYS A 478 -23.10 -4.66 -31.63
CA LYS A 478 -22.79 -3.65 -32.66
C LYS A 478 -21.42 -2.99 -32.46
N TRP A 479 -21.04 -2.75 -31.21
CA TRP A 479 -19.88 -1.93 -30.86
C TRP A 479 -18.71 -2.74 -30.28
N GLY A 480 -18.88 -4.05 -30.11
CA GLY A 480 -17.98 -4.93 -29.39
C GLY A 480 -18.17 -4.79 -27.89
N GLU A 481 -17.92 -3.60 -27.38
CA GLU A 481 -18.15 -3.25 -25.98
C GLU A 481 -18.84 -1.86 -25.86
N THR A 482 -19.52 -1.65 -24.73
CA THR A 482 -20.08 -0.34 -24.36
C THR A 482 -19.89 -0.08 -22.87
N PRO A 483 -19.75 1.20 -22.46
CA PRO A 483 -19.67 1.54 -21.04
C PRO A 483 -20.97 1.21 -20.31
N CYS A 484 -20.85 0.47 -19.19
CA CYS A 484 -21.92 0.18 -18.24
C CYS A 484 -21.52 0.75 -16.88
N ALA A 485 -22.32 1.68 -16.35
CA ALA A 485 -22.09 2.35 -15.09
C ALA A 485 -22.85 1.65 -13.96
N PHE A 486 -22.15 1.22 -12.93
CA PHE A 486 -22.73 0.79 -11.64
C PHE A 486 -22.66 1.97 -10.68
N VAL A 487 -23.80 2.32 -10.08
CA VAL A 487 -23.94 3.53 -9.26
C VAL A 487 -24.58 3.20 -7.93
N GLU A 488 -23.91 3.61 -6.85
CA GLU A 488 -24.43 3.59 -5.49
C GLU A 488 -24.79 5.02 -5.09
N LEU A 489 -26.04 5.26 -4.75
CA LEU A 489 -26.53 6.57 -4.37
C LEU A 489 -26.21 6.88 -2.89
N ARG A 490 -26.11 8.16 -2.57
CA ARG A 490 -26.01 8.63 -1.19
C ARG A 490 -27.30 8.30 -0.43
N PRO A 491 -27.21 8.04 0.89
CA PRO A 491 -28.40 7.88 1.72
C PRO A 491 -29.38 9.05 1.50
N GLU A 492 -30.67 8.74 1.39
CA GLU A 492 -31.76 9.71 1.21
C GLU A 492 -31.76 10.51 -0.12
N MET A 493 -30.79 10.24 -1.03
CA MET A 493 -30.79 10.84 -2.36
C MET A 493 -31.37 9.88 -3.39
N THR A 494 -32.00 10.45 -4.42
CA THR A 494 -32.56 9.70 -5.56
C THR A 494 -32.03 10.26 -6.86
N ALA A 495 -31.81 9.40 -7.84
CA ALA A 495 -31.53 9.75 -9.23
C ALA A 495 -32.02 8.62 -10.12
N THR A 496 -32.47 8.96 -11.32
CA THR A 496 -32.84 7.99 -12.35
C THR A 496 -31.70 7.74 -13.32
N ALA A 497 -31.72 6.62 -14.03
CA ALA A 497 -30.74 6.32 -15.07
C ALA A 497 -30.70 7.41 -16.15
N ASP A 498 -31.88 7.90 -16.55
CA ASP A 498 -32.01 8.95 -17.58
C ASP A 498 -31.38 10.28 -17.13
N GLU A 499 -31.54 10.67 -15.86
CA GLU A 499 -30.89 11.85 -15.29
C GLU A 499 -29.36 11.73 -15.32
N LEU A 500 -28.80 10.58 -14.91
CA LEU A 500 -27.36 10.33 -14.95
C LEU A 500 -26.83 10.29 -16.38
N LEU A 501 -27.58 9.70 -17.32
CA LEU A 501 -27.21 9.69 -18.73
C LEU A 501 -27.26 11.09 -19.34
N ALA A 502 -28.25 11.89 -18.98
CA ALA A 502 -28.33 13.31 -19.41
C ALA A 502 -27.14 14.10 -18.85
N TRP A 503 -26.81 13.92 -17.56
CA TRP A 503 -25.64 14.52 -16.93
C TRP A 503 -24.33 14.18 -17.65
N CYS A 504 -24.17 12.91 -18.07
CA CYS A 504 -23.01 12.46 -18.83
C CYS A 504 -22.97 13.05 -20.24
N ARG A 505 -24.11 13.12 -20.93
CA ARG A 505 -24.21 13.68 -22.32
C ARG A 505 -23.76 15.13 -22.41
N GLU A 506 -23.97 15.91 -21.37
CA GLU A 506 -23.55 17.32 -21.31
C GLU A 506 -22.04 17.50 -21.09
N ARG A 507 -21.34 16.46 -20.61
CA ARG A 507 -19.97 16.56 -20.09
C ARG A 507 -18.97 15.62 -20.75
N LEU A 508 -19.45 14.62 -21.50
CA LEU A 508 -18.62 13.63 -22.20
C LEU A 508 -18.86 13.67 -23.70
N ALA A 509 -17.83 13.29 -24.45
CA ALA A 509 -18.01 12.97 -25.86
C ALA A 509 -19.06 11.86 -26.02
N ARG A 510 -19.90 11.97 -27.07
CA ARG A 510 -21.09 11.13 -27.24
C ARG A 510 -20.81 9.62 -27.18
N TYR A 511 -19.68 9.17 -27.68
CA TYR A 511 -19.30 7.76 -27.70
C TYR A 511 -18.86 7.24 -26.33
N LYS A 512 -18.45 8.13 -25.39
CA LYS A 512 -18.04 7.80 -24.01
C LYS A 512 -19.20 7.70 -23.04
N VAL A 513 -20.37 8.19 -23.41
CA VAL A 513 -21.55 8.17 -22.53
C VAL A 513 -21.98 6.72 -22.27
N PRO A 514 -22.17 6.31 -21.00
CA PRO A 514 -22.69 5.00 -20.68
C PRO A 514 -23.99 4.68 -21.42
N ARG A 515 -24.16 3.43 -21.81
CA ARG A 515 -25.43 2.98 -22.40
C ARG A 515 -26.33 2.33 -21.36
N HIS A 516 -25.73 1.84 -20.29
CA HIS A 516 -26.42 1.18 -19.20
C HIS A 516 -26.01 1.82 -17.88
N VAL A 517 -27.00 2.05 -17.00
CA VAL A 517 -26.82 2.48 -15.62
C VAL A 517 -27.52 1.48 -14.72
N VAL A 518 -26.77 0.87 -13.82
CA VAL A 518 -27.24 -0.13 -12.84
C VAL A 518 -27.08 0.45 -11.45
N PHE A 519 -28.17 0.58 -10.71
CA PHE A 519 -28.11 0.99 -9.31
C PHE A 519 -27.87 -0.23 -8.45
N ALA A 520 -26.68 -0.30 -7.84
CA ALA A 520 -26.26 -1.40 -6.98
C ALA A 520 -25.18 -0.94 -6.01
N GLU A 521 -24.97 -1.70 -4.95
CA GLU A 521 -23.79 -1.55 -4.11
C GLU A 521 -22.53 -1.85 -4.94
N VAL A 522 -21.55 -0.94 -4.89
CA VAL A 522 -20.29 -1.09 -5.63
C VAL A 522 -19.31 -1.92 -4.79
N PRO A 523 -18.98 -3.17 -5.19
CA PRO A 523 -18.12 -4.06 -4.41
C PRO A 523 -16.70 -3.50 -4.32
N ARG A 524 -16.17 -3.44 -3.09
CA ARG A 524 -14.85 -2.87 -2.77
C ARG A 524 -14.01 -3.87 -1.98
N THR A 525 -12.70 -3.76 -2.15
CA THR A 525 -11.75 -4.48 -1.29
C THR A 525 -11.71 -3.82 0.10
N SER A 526 -11.05 -4.49 1.02
CA SER A 526 -10.76 -3.97 2.36
C SER A 526 -10.01 -2.65 2.39
N THR A 527 -9.27 -2.35 1.32
CA THR A 527 -8.53 -1.08 1.13
C THR A 527 -9.36 -0.03 0.40
N GLY A 528 -10.64 -0.31 0.10
CA GLY A 528 -11.53 0.60 -0.62
C GLY A 528 -11.44 0.54 -2.14
N LYS A 529 -10.60 -0.35 -2.71
CA LYS A 529 -10.47 -0.50 -4.16
C LYS A 529 -11.68 -1.23 -4.74
N ILE A 530 -12.27 -0.66 -5.79
CA ILE A 530 -13.42 -1.24 -6.49
C ILE A 530 -13.02 -2.56 -7.17
N GLN A 531 -13.86 -3.58 -7.03
CA GLN A 531 -13.69 -4.91 -7.62
C GLN A 531 -14.39 -4.99 -8.98
N LYS A 532 -13.84 -4.29 -9.99
CA LYS A 532 -14.43 -4.23 -11.34
C LYS A 532 -14.68 -5.59 -11.98
N PHE A 533 -13.89 -6.62 -11.64
CA PHE A 533 -14.10 -7.97 -12.16
C PHE A 533 -15.46 -8.54 -11.79
N LYS A 534 -15.97 -8.28 -10.57
CA LYS A 534 -17.32 -8.69 -10.17
C LYS A 534 -18.38 -7.92 -10.95
N LEU A 535 -18.15 -6.62 -11.15
CA LEU A 535 -19.09 -5.78 -11.91
C LEU A 535 -19.14 -6.16 -13.38
N ARG A 536 -18.02 -6.63 -13.99
CA ARG A 536 -18.03 -7.15 -15.36
C ARG A 536 -18.89 -8.40 -15.50
N GLU A 537 -18.87 -9.31 -14.50
CA GLU A 537 -19.79 -10.46 -14.52
C GLU A 537 -21.25 -10.00 -14.41
N MET A 538 -21.55 -9.08 -13.49
CA MET A 538 -22.89 -8.51 -13.36
C MET A 538 -23.35 -7.76 -14.63
N ALA A 539 -22.44 -7.11 -15.33
CA ALA A 539 -22.76 -6.36 -16.55
C ALA A 539 -23.20 -7.26 -17.71
N LYS A 540 -22.84 -8.53 -17.72
CA LYS A 540 -23.30 -9.49 -18.74
C LYS A 540 -24.82 -9.70 -18.70
N ASP A 541 -25.39 -9.61 -17.49
CA ASP A 541 -26.81 -9.86 -17.23
C ASP A 541 -27.63 -8.56 -17.08
N ALA A 542 -27.00 -7.38 -17.16
CA ALA A 542 -27.61 -6.07 -16.92
C ALA A 542 -28.36 -5.50 -18.13
#